data_503e23cafd1a16c4ee6401a87e56e0f4
#
_entry.id   503e23cafd1a16c4ee6401a87e56e0f4
#
_cell.length_a   1.000
_cell.length_b   1.000
_cell.length_c   1.000
_cell.angle_alpha   90.00
_cell.angle_beta   90.00
_cell.angle_gamma   90.00
#
_symmetry.space_group_name_H-M   'P 1'
#
loop_
_entity.id
_entity.type
_entity.pdbx_description
1 polymer ?
#
loop_
_entity_poly.entity_id
_entity_poly.type
_entity_poly.pdbx_seq_one_letter_code
_entity_poly.pdbx_strand_id
1 'polypeptide(L)'
;MKPNILLMNFTHVYEQERFIRNQRFQWLDCTDLNGTDCYCDEEAALKLKQRMEPFAPDGIHFIDSGNYHYVSKFWTDKIREPFSLVVFDHHPDMQPSLFEEMLSCGSWVKAVIDTNPFLQKVSKS
;
A
#
# COMPACT_ATOMS: atom_id res chain seq x y z
N MET A 1 13.77 8.06 -19.37
CA MET A 1 13.43 8.21 -17.94
C MET A 1 13.24 6.82 -17.34
N LYS A 2 13.95 6.53 -16.28
CA LYS A 2 13.82 5.23 -15.62
C LYS A 2 12.57 5.24 -14.74
N PRO A 3 11.72 4.18 -14.80
CA PRO A 3 10.58 4.10 -13.91
C PRO A 3 11.06 4.05 -12.46
N ASN A 4 10.28 4.70 -11.60
CA ASN A 4 10.52 4.66 -10.17
C ASN A 4 9.90 3.36 -9.64
N ILE A 5 10.74 2.43 -9.20
CA ILE A 5 10.29 1.12 -8.73
C ILE A 5 10.73 0.91 -7.30
N LEU A 6 9.76 0.68 -6.43
CA LEU A 6 9.99 0.48 -5.01
C LEU A 6 9.49 -0.90 -4.58
N LEU A 7 10.30 -1.62 -3.84
CA LEU A 7 9.93 -2.89 -3.23
C LEU A 7 9.74 -2.69 -1.73
N MET A 8 8.54 -2.93 -1.25
CA MET A 8 8.25 -2.91 0.19
C MET A 8 8.33 -4.33 0.72
N ASN A 9 9.31 -4.60 1.54
CA ASN A 9 9.60 -5.94 2.03
C ASN A 9 9.07 -6.12 3.44
N PHE A 10 8.05 -6.97 3.61
CA PHE A 10 7.49 -7.31 4.92
C PHE A 10 7.86 -8.74 5.34
N THR A 11 7.92 -9.67 4.39
CA THR A 11 8.03 -11.11 4.68
C THR A 11 9.23 -11.79 4.02
N HIS A 12 10.15 -11.04 3.44
CA HIS A 12 11.29 -11.57 2.69
C HIS A 12 10.90 -12.31 1.39
N VAL A 13 9.66 -12.09 0.89
CA VAL A 13 9.13 -12.80 -0.27
C VAL A 13 9.95 -12.54 -1.55
N TYR A 14 10.55 -11.35 -1.67
CA TYR A 14 11.26 -10.96 -2.88
C TYR A 14 12.70 -11.50 -2.95
N GLU A 15 13.27 -11.93 -1.86
CA GLU A 15 14.70 -12.25 -1.80
C GLU A 15 15.09 -13.44 -2.66
N GLN A 16 14.12 -14.32 -2.99
CA GLN A 16 14.32 -15.49 -3.82
C GLN A 16 13.88 -15.28 -5.26
N GLU A 17 13.35 -14.10 -5.59
CA GLU A 17 12.80 -13.84 -6.92
C GLU A 17 13.91 -13.39 -7.87
N ARG A 18 13.96 -14.00 -9.06
CA ARG A 18 15.02 -13.74 -10.04
C ARG A 18 14.93 -12.34 -10.64
N PHE A 19 13.73 -11.79 -10.79
CA PHE A 19 13.54 -10.49 -11.44
C PHE A 19 14.24 -9.35 -10.70
N ILE A 20 14.51 -9.53 -9.42
CA ILE A 20 15.16 -8.54 -8.58
C ILE A 20 16.65 -8.37 -8.93
N ARG A 21 17.30 -9.43 -9.40
CA ARG A 21 18.75 -9.48 -9.55
C ARG A 21 19.29 -8.54 -10.62
N ASN A 22 18.50 -8.26 -11.65
CA ASN A 22 18.93 -7.50 -12.83
C ASN A 22 18.32 -6.11 -12.91
N GLN A 23 17.64 -5.65 -11.85
CA GLN A 23 16.94 -4.39 -11.84
C GLN A 23 17.45 -3.47 -10.74
N ARG A 24 17.33 -2.16 -10.99
CA ARG A 24 17.66 -1.15 -9.99
C ARG A 24 16.40 -0.80 -9.21
N PHE A 25 16.08 -1.63 -8.25
CA PHE A 25 14.95 -1.39 -7.38
C PHE A 25 15.38 -0.61 -6.14
N GLN A 26 14.50 0.25 -5.67
CA GLN A 26 14.62 0.81 -4.33
C GLN A 26 13.95 -0.16 -3.36
N TRP A 27 14.55 -0.32 -2.20
CA TRP A 27 14.01 -1.21 -1.17
C TRP A 27 13.54 -0.40 0.02
N LEU A 28 12.39 -0.75 0.54
CA LEU A 28 11.89 -0.24 1.81
C LEU A 28 11.70 -1.43 2.74
N ASP A 29 12.59 -1.55 3.71
CA ASP A 29 12.55 -2.67 4.67
C ASP A 29 11.50 -2.40 5.73
N CYS A 30 10.52 -3.29 5.82
CA CYS A 30 9.46 -3.24 6.82
C CYS A 30 9.39 -4.55 7.61
N THR A 31 10.44 -5.38 7.52
CA THR A 31 10.43 -6.71 8.13
C THR A 31 10.44 -6.70 9.65
N ASP A 32 10.86 -5.59 10.25
CA ASP A 32 10.89 -5.42 11.70
C ASP A 32 9.60 -4.83 12.28
N LEU A 33 8.64 -4.46 11.43
CA LEU A 33 7.40 -3.86 11.90
C LEU A 33 6.41 -4.92 12.38
N ASN A 34 5.85 -4.71 13.58
CA ASN A 34 4.77 -5.51 14.13
C ASN A 34 3.43 -4.83 13.86
N GLY A 35 2.35 -5.61 13.91
CA GLY A 35 1.01 -5.07 13.76
C GLY A 35 0.67 -4.69 12.32
N THR A 36 1.27 -5.36 11.33
CA THR A 36 1.10 -5.03 9.92
C THR A 36 0.43 -6.13 9.09
N ASP A 37 0.32 -7.35 9.60
CA ASP A 37 -0.20 -8.49 8.82
C ASP A 37 -1.73 -8.43 8.75
N CYS A 38 -2.28 -8.26 7.55
CA CYS A 38 -3.71 -8.09 7.24
C CYS A 38 -4.35 -6.84 7.85
N TYR A 39 -3.92 -6.42 9.02
CA TYR A 39 -4.39 -5.24 9.74
C TYR A 39 -3.20 -4.37 10.09
N CYS A 40 -3.45 -3.08 10.16
CA CYS A 40 -2.42 -2.12 10.52
C CYS A 40 -2.91 -1.31 11.71
N ASP A 41 -2.30 -1.52 12.89
CA ASP A 41 -2.64 -0.72 14.06
C ASP A 41 -2.06 0.70 13.93
N GLU A 42 -2.45 1.59 14.83
CA GLU A 42 -2.06 3.00 14.76
C GLU A 42 -0.55 3.21 14.86
N GLU A 43 0.11 2.46 15.74
CA GLU A 43 1.55 2.56 15.92
C GLU A 43 2.29 2.09 14.66
N ALA A 44 1.86 0.96 14.10
CA ALA A 44 2.44 0.44 12.87
C ALA A 44 2.20 1.40 11.70
N ALA A 45 1.00 1.97 11.60
CA ALA A 45 0.67 2.94 10.57
C ALA A 45 1.59 4.16 10.63
N LEU A 46 1.84 4.66 11.83
CA LEU A 46 2.71 5.82 12.03
C LEU A 46 4.14 5.52 11.60
N LYS A 47 4.68 4.39 12.02
CA LYS A 47 6.03 3.96 11.64
C LYS A 47 6.14 3.74 10.14
N LEU A 48 5.15 3.11 9.55
CA LEU A 48 5.13 2.82 8.11
C LEU A 48 5.10 4.11 7.31
N LYS A 49 4.25 5.05 7.67
CA LYS A 49 4.18 6.35 7.00
C LYS A 49 5.49 7.13 7.10
N GLN A 50 6.16 7.05 8.23
CA GLN A 50 7.47 7.69 8.41
C GLN A 50 8.50 7.10 7.44
N ARG A 51 8.51 5.78 7.27
CA ARG A 51 9.43 5.12 6.33
C ARG A 51 9.10 5.41 4.88
N MET A 52 7.83 5.59 4.56
CA MET A 52 7.36 5.90 3.21
C MET A 52 7.55 7.38 2.85
N GLU A 53 7.78 8.22 3.82
CA GLU A 53 7.80 9.68 3.63
C GLU A 53 8.76 10.14 2.53
N PRO A 54 10.00 9.62 2.41
CA PRO A 54 10.92 10.06 1.35
C PRO A 54 10.53 9.64 -0.06
N PHE A 55 9.54 8.76 -0.22
CA PHE A 55 9.20 8.18 -1.51
C PHE A 55 7.92 8.79 -2.06
N ALA A 56 7.91 9.07 -3.38
CA ALA A 56 6.75 9.63 -4.05
C ALA A 56 5.70 8.55 -4.37
N PRO A 57 4.42 8.92 -4.55
CA PRO A 57 3.37 7.96 -4.89
C PRO A 57 3.41 7.48 -6.35
N ASP A 58 4.10 8.19 -7.23
CA ASP A 58 4.20 7.81 -8.64
C ASP A 58 5.16 6.64 -8.83
N GLY A 59 5.01 5.94 -9.94
CA GLY A 59 5.85 4.80 -10.29
C GLY A 59 5.21 3.46 -9.99
N ILE A 60 6.04 2.44 -9.82
CA ILE A 60 5.58 1.08 -9.56
C ILE A 60 5.99 0.68 -8.13
N HIS A 61 5.02 0.22 -7.37
CA HIS A 61 5.23 -0.19 -5.99
C HIS A 61 4.84 -1.65 -5.83
N PHE A 62 5.81 -2.49 -5.47
CA PHE A 62 5.55 -3.87 -5.11
C PHE A 62 5.32 -3.93 -3.60
N ILE A 63 4.17 -4.45 -3.19
CA ILE A 63 3.74 -4.42 -1.79
C ILE A 63 3.60 -5.85 -1.22
N ASP A 64 4.65 -6.65 -1.37
CA ASP A 64 4.70 -7.98 -0.77
C ASP A 64 3.47 -8.84 -1.12
N SER A 65 2.85 -9.51 -0.16
CA SER A 65 1.67 -10.35 -0.38
C SER A 65 0.38 -9.54 -0.23
N GLY A 66 -0.75 -10.16 -0.59
CA GLY A 66 -2.06 -9.54 -0.46
C GLY A 66 -2.42 -9.12 0.96
N ASN A 67 -1.76 -9.69 1.96
CA ASN A 67 -1.95 -9.30 3.36
C ASN A 67 -1.53 -7.87 3.65
N TYR A 68 -0.79 -7.24 2.73
CA TYR A 68 -0.31 -5.86 2.86
C TYR A 68 -0.95 -4.93 1.84
N HIS A 69 -1.98 -5.38 1.13
CA HIS A 69 -2.65 -4.61 0.09
C HIS A 69 -3.20 -3.26 0.61
N TYR A 70 -3.55 -3.18 1.87
CA TYR A 70 -4.03 -1.95 2.51
C TYR A 70 -3.01 -0.79 2.43
N VAL A 71 -1.73 -1.09 2.24
CA VAL A 71 -0.69 -0.07 2.09
C VAL A 71 -0.97 0.85 0.91
N SER A 72 -1.75 0.39 -0.05
CA SER A 72 -2.21 1.21 -1.18
C SER A 72 -2.91 2.48 -0.72
N LYS A 73 -3.64 2.42 0.40
CA LYS A 73 -4.27 3.62 0.97
C LYS A 73 -3.21 4.67 1.35
N PHE A 74 -2.12 4.24 1.97
CA PHE A 74 -1.07 5.17 2.38
C PHE A 74 -0.39 5.83 1.17
N TRP A 75 -0.23 5.10 0.06
CA TRP A 75 0.30 5.68 -1.17
C TRP A 75 -0.68 6.69 -1.77
N THR A 76 -1.97 6.35 -1.82
CA THR A 76 -2.98 7.28 -2.35
C THR A 76 -3.14 8.51 -1.47
N ASP A 77 -2.92 8.41 -0.17
CA ASP A 77 -2.95 9.57 0.74
C ASP A 77 -1.92 10.64 0.36
N LYS A 78 -0.87 10.26 -0.38
CA LYS A 78 0.17 11.20 -0.83
C LYS A 78 -0.19 11.93 -2.12
N ILE A 79 -1.27 11.56 -2.78
CA ILE A 79 -1.71 12.18 -4.03
C ILE A 79 -2.47 13.46 -3.70
N ARG A 80 -2.04 14.59 -4.26
CA ARG A 80 -2.60 15.91 -4.00
C ARG A 80 -3.24 16.54 -5.23
N GLU A 81 -3.67 15.72 -6.18
CA GLU A 81 -4.38 16.16 -7.38
C GLU A 81 -5.48 15.16 -7.71
N PRO A 82 -6.50 15.55 -8.49
CA PRO A 82 -7.59 14.63 -8.81
C PRO A 82 -7.08 13.34 -9.46
N PHE A 83 -7.59 12.21 -9.00
CA PHE A 83 -7.19 10.90 -9.52
C PHE A 83 -8.36 9.92 -9.51
N SER A 84 -8.22 8.85 -10.28
CA SER A 84 -9.13 7.72 -10.27
C SER A 84 -8.38 6.49 -9.79
N LEU A 85 -9.08 5.63 -9.08
CA LEU A 85 -8.53 4.37 -8.57
C LEU A 85 -9.10 3.21 -9.37
N VAL A 86 -8.22 2.41 -9.95
CA VAL A 86 -8.60 1.18 -10.67
C VAL A 86 -8.03 0.01 -9.90
N VAL A 87 -8.89 -0.92 -9.50
CA VAL A 87 -8.50 -2.07 -8.67
C VAL A 87 -8.84 -3.37 -9.40
N PHE A 88 -7.84 -4.21 -9.60
CA PHE A 88 -8.02 -5.56 -10.14
C PHE A 88 -7.96 -6.56 -9.00
N ASP A 89 -9.11 -6.79 -8.37
CA ASP A 89 -9.22 -7.66 -7.20
C ASP A 89 -10.63 -8.25 -7.17
N HIS A 90 -10.73 -9.53 -6.81
CA HIS A 90 -12.02 -10.20 -6.65
C HIS A 90 -12.77 -9.75 -5.40
N HIS A 91 -12.05 -9.21 -4.42
CA HIS A 91 -12.65 -8.74 -3.17
C HIS A 91 -13.02 -7.26 -3.31
N PRO A 92 -14.18 -6.83 -2.78
CA PRO A 92 -14.55 -5.42 -2.87
C PRO A 92 -13.69 -4.48 -2.03
N ASP A 93 -13.04 -4.99 -0.99
CA ASP A 93 -12.20 -4.20 -0.06
C ASP A 93 -12.95 -2.99 0.51
N MET A 94 -14.26 -3.16 0.67
CA MET A 94 -15.19 -2.12 1.12
C MET A 94 -15.80 -2.45 2.49
N GLN A 95 -15.33 -3.51 3.13
CA GLN A 95 -15.87 -3.93 4.42
C GLN A 95 -15.44 -2.93 5.49
N PRO A 96 -16.33 -2.63 6.44
CA PRO A 96 -15.91 -1.86 7.61
C PRO A 96 -14.87 -2.67 8.39
N SER A 97 -13.91 -1.96 8.98
CA SER A 97 -12.93 -2.63 9.82
C SER A 97 -13.61 -3.21 11.06
N LEU A 98 -13.14 -4.39 11.49
CA LEU A 98 -13.62 -5.01 12.74
C LEU A 98 -13.29 -4.15 13.95
N PHE A 99 -12.23 -3.38 13.86
CA PHE A 99 -11.81 -2.47 14.92
C PHE A 99 -11.82 -1.06 14.34
N GLU A 100 -12.49 -0.13 15.04
CA GLU A 100 -12.48 1.27 14.66
C GLU A 100 -11.04 1.74 14.52
N GLU A 101 -10.77 2.53 13.51
CA GLU A 101 -9.45 3.11 13.24
C GLU A 101 -8.38 2.13 12.76
N MET A 102 -8.71 0.84 12.60
CA MET A 102 -7.77 -0.13 12.07
C MET A 102 -7.99 -0.36 10.57
N LEU A 103 -6.95 -0.05 9.80
CA LEU A 103 -6.94 -0.31 8.37
C LEU A 103 -6.66 -1.78 8.11
N SER A 104 -7.33 -2.37 7.10
CA SER A 104 -7.16 -3.79 6.79
C SER A 104 -7.18 -4.04 5.29
N CYS A 105 -6.78 -5.26 4.91
CA CYS A 105 -6.87 -5.73 3.54
C CYS A 105 -8.29 -5.67 2.99
N GLY A 106 -9.30 -5.84 3.85
CA GLY A 106 -10.69 -5.84 3.45
C GLY A 106 -11.38 -4.49 3.51
N SER A 107 -10.71 -3.45 3.96
CA SER A 107 -11.34 -2.15 4.19
C SER A 107 -10.64 -0.96 3.53
N TRP A 108 -9.51 -1.16 2.88
CA TRP A 108 -8.68 -0.06 2.43
C TRP A 108 -9.34 0.79 1.33
N VAL A 109 -10.08 0.17 0.40
CA VAL A 109 -10.76 0.94 -0.66
C VAL A 109 -11.82 1.84 -0.05
N LYS A 110 -12.61 1.32 0.90
CA LYS A 110 -13.58 2.13 1.61
C LYS A 110 -12.91 3.29 2.34
N ALA A 111 -11.76 3.04 2.96
CA ALA A 111 -11.03 4.08 3.64
C ALA A 111 -10.55 5.19 2.69
N VAL A 112 -10.11 4.84 1.48
CA VAL A 112 -9.74 5.84 0.48
C VAL A 112 -10.95 6.67 0.08
N ILE A 113 -12.09 6.03 -0.19
CA ILE A 113 -13.33 6.73 -0.57
C ILE A 113 -13.75 7.72 0.52
N ASP A 114 -13.69 7.28 1.77
CA ASP A 114 -14.19 8.08 2.90
C ASP A 114 -13.27 9.24 3.27
N THR A 115 -11.98 9.16 2.95
CA THR A 115 -11.00 10.11 3.48
C THR A 115 -10.25 10.94 2.45
N ASN A 116 -10.23 10.53 1.17
CA ASN A 116 -9.41 11.22 0.18
C ASN A 116 -10.26 12.15 -0.69
N PRO A 117 -10.11 13.49 -0.54
CA PRO A 117 -10.92 14.44 -1.30
C PRO A 117 -10.56 14.52 -2.78
N PHE A 118 -9.40 13.99 -3.18
CA PHE A 118 -8.95 14.04 -4.57
C PHE A 118 -9.44 12.85 -5.40
N LEU A 119 -10.01 11.83 -4.75
CA LEU A 119 -10.52 10.66 -5.46
C LEU A 119 -11.77 11.02 -6.25
N GLN A 120 -11.75 10.78 -7.58
CA GLN A 120 -12.86 11.10 -8.46
C GLN A 120 -13.72 9.88 -8.77
N LYS A 121 -13.09 8.72 -8.97
CA LYS A 121 -13.79 7.52 -9.40
C LYS A 121 -13.02 6.27 -8.96
N VAL A 122 -13.77 5.24 -8.58
CA VAL A 122 -13.22 3.90 -8.32
C VAL A 122 -13.82 2.94 -9.35
N SER A 123 -12.95 2.21 -10.04
CA SER A 123 -13.35 1.12 -10.93
C SER A 123 -12.74 -0.17 -10.44
N LYS A 124 -13.57 -1.20 -10.33
CA LYS A 124 -13.13 -2.54 -9.92
C LYS A 124 -13.41 -3.53 -11.02
N SER A 125 -12.49 -4.45 -11.17
CA SER A 125 -12.60 -5.52 -12.16
C SER A 125 -12.61 -6.87 -11.48
#